data_e9c5fd717b1ecff88de68c9e641bd174
#
_entry.id   e9c5fd717b1ecff88de68c9e641bd174
#
_cell.length_a   1.000
_cell.length_b   1.000
_cell.length_c   1.000
_cell.angle_alpha   90.00
_cell.angle_beta   90.00
_cell.angle_gamma   90.00
#
_symmetry.space_group_name_H-M   'P 1'
#
loop_
_entity.id
_entity.type
_entity.pdbx_description
1 polymer ?
#
loop_
_entity_poly.entity_id
_entity_poly.type
_entity_poly.pdbx_seq_one_letter_code
_entity_poly.pdbx_strand_id
1 'polypeptide(L)'
;MVARAFERDSLFTVIAGPLVWTAHFLTLYVFTAIACAQEFFYEEILGVRVVPLFGGAVTLVAVALILDALVLSYRRWRGIPWDGRPGPLPPHDDNDVTSRRRFMAYAGFLLSGLALIATIWETLPIVFFATCE
;
A
#
# COMPACT_ATOMS: atom_id res chain seq x y z
N MET A 1 6.11 -0.32 20.81
CA MET A 1 6.86 -1.47 20.28
C MET A 1 6.85 -1.52 18.75
N VAL A 2 5.73 -1.32 18.11
CA VAL A 2 5.63 -1.29 16.63
C VAL A 2 6.46 -0.15 16.00
N ALA A 3 6.48 1.05 16.60
CA ALA A 3 7.26 2.18 16.10
C ALA A 3 8.78 1.93 16.04
N ARG A 4 9.35 1.15 16.97
CA ARG A 4 10.79 0.83 16.96
C ARG A 4 11.19 -0.24 15.94
N ALA A 5 10.26 -1.12 15.55
CA ALA A 5 10.50 -2.08 14.48
C ALA A 5 10.52 -1.36 13.10
N PHE A 6 9.70 -0.32 12.94
CA PHE A 6 9.69 0.54 11.75
C PHE A 6 10.96 1.41 11.61
N GLU A 7 11.64 1.68 12.71
CA GLU A 7 12.87 2.50 12.70
C GLU A 7 14.12 1.72 12.26
N ARG A 8 14.07 0.39 12.38
CA ARG A 8 15.22 -0.47 12.13
C ARG A 8 15.47 -0.82 10.67
N ASP A 9 14.43 -0.86 9.83
CA ASP A 9 14.64 -1.38 8.49
C ASP A 9 13.92 -0.55 7.43
N SER A 10 14.71 0.20 6.71
CA SER A 10 14.36 0.85 5.45
C SER A 10 13.60 -0.08 4.47
N LEU A 11 13.83 -1.38 4.56
CA LEU A 11 13.22 -2.41 3.74
C LEU A 11 11.71 -2.56 3.98
N PHE A 12 11.27 -2.55 5.24
CA PHE A 12 9.84 -2.60 5.56
C PHE A 12 9.05 -1.44 4.99
N THR A 13 9.64 -0.26 4.93
CA THR A 13 9.01 0.92 4.34
C THR A 13 8.81 0.75 2.83
N VAL A 14 9.73 0.08 2.15
CA VAL A 14 9.66 -0.18 0.71
C VAL A 14 8.53 -1.16 0.36
N ILE A 15 8.38 -2.22 1.14
CA ILE A 15 7.41 -3.30 0.86
C ILE A 15 6.03 -3.07 1.49
N ALA A 16 5.87 -2.08 2.38
CA ALA A 16 4.63 -1.85 3.13
C ALA A 16 3.42 -1.60 2.19
N GLY A 17 3.57 -0.73 1.19
CA GLY A 17 2.52 -0.47 0.21
C GLY A 17 2.07 -1.72 -0.56
N PRO A 18 2.98 -2.41 -1.26
CA PRO A 18 2.68 -3.67 -1.94
C PRO A 18 2.10 -4.76 -1.03
N LEU A 19 2.57 -4.85 0.22
CA LEU A 19 2.07 -5.83 1.17
C LEU A 19 0.60 -5.57 1.54
N VAL A 20 0.25 -4.32 1.84
CA VAL A 20 -1.14 -3.92 2.12
C VAL A 20 -2.03 -4.16 0.90
N TRP A 21 -1.56 -3.80 -0.29
CA TRP A 21 -2.28 -4.07 -1.52
C TRP A 21 -2.54 -5.57 -1.73
N THR A 22 -1.53 -6.43 -1.54
CA THR A 22 -1.67 -7.88 -1.68
C THR A 22 -2.68 -8.44 -0.67
N ALA A 23 -2.61 -8.00 0.59
CA ALA A 23 -3.57 -8.42 1.62
C ALA A 23 -5.00 -7.97 1.28
N HIS A 24 -5.17 -6.75 0.79
CA HIS A 24 -6.45 -6.22 0.31
C HIS A 24 -7.02 -7.07 -0.83
N PHE A 25 -6.21 -7.32 -1.86
CA PHE A 25 -6.59 -8.14 -3.02
C PHE A 25 -7.05 -9.54 -2.59
N LEU A 26 -6.26 -10.24 -1.79
CA LEU A 26 -6.60 -11.58 -1.31
C LEU A 26 -7.88 -11.58 -0.48
N THR A 27 -8.06 -10.58 0.38
CA THR A 27 -9.27 -10.46 1.21
C THR A 27 -10.51 -10.29 0.34
N LEU A 28 -10.49 -9.40 -0.64
CA LEU A 28 -11.60 -9.19 -1.55
C LEU A 28 -11.86 -10.41 -2.42
N TYR A 29 -10.81 -11.04 -2.95
CA TYR A 29 -10.92 -12.23 -3.79
C TYR A 29 -11.60 -13.39 -3.03
N VAL A 30 -11.09 -13.72 -1.83
CA VAL A 30 -11.65 -14.80 -1.02
C VAL A 30 -13.08 -14.50 -0.58
N PHE A 31 -13.33 -13.25 -0.13
CA PHE A 31 -14.66 -12.85 0.29
C PHE A 31 -15.68 -12.93 -0.85
N THR A 32 -15.35 -12.42 -2.03
CA THR A 32 -16.23 -12.47 -3.20
C THR A 32 -16.50 -13.90 -3.64
N ALA A 33 -15.47 -14.77 -3.62
CA ALA A 33 -15.63 -16.18 -3.96
C ALA A 33 -16.58 -16.91 -2.99
N ILE A 34 -16.44 -16.65 -1.67
CA ILE A 34 -17.34 -17.23 -0.65
C ILE A 34 -18.74 -16.67 -0.79
N ALA A 35 -18.89 -15.36 -1.03
CA ALA A 35 -20.19 -14.73 -1.18
C ALA A 35 -20.97 -15.29 -2.37
N CYS A 36 -20.29 -15.55 -3.48
CA CYS A 36 -20.91 -16.21 -4.63
C CYS A 36 -21.26 -17.66 -4.37
N ALA A 37 -20.39 -18.41 -3.69
CA ALA A 37 -20.62 -19.83 -3.37
C ALA A 37 -21.75 -20.06 -2.37
N GLN A 38 -21.98 -19.13 -1.47
CA GLN A 38 -22.98 -19.21 -0.39
C GLN A 38 -24.30 -18.51 -0.72
N GLU A 39 -24.45 -17.97 -1.93
CA GLU A 39 -25.65 -17.25 -2.39
C GLU A 39 -26.05 -15.99 -1.58
N PHE A 40 -25.23 -15.55 -0.59
CA PHE A 40 -25.52 -14.31 0.14
C PHE A 40 -25.04 -13.03 -0.56
N PHE A 41 -24.62 -13.14 -1.79
CA PHE A 41 -24.17 -12.02 -2.61
C PHE A 41 -25.23 -10.94 -2.80
N TYR A 42 -26.49 -11.36 -2.83
CA TYR A 42 -27.66 -10.47 -3.04
C TYR A 42 -28.33 -10.00 -1.75
N GLU A 43 -27.81 -10.42 -0.59
CA GLU A 43 -28.36 -9.95 0.68
C GLU A 43 -28.10 -8.46 0.89
N GLU A 44 -29.10 -7.77 1.45
CA GLU A 44 -29.06 -6.34 1.71
C GLU A 44 -29.08 -6.07 3.22
N ILE A 45 -28.15 -5.23 3.67
CA ILE A 45 -28.14 -4.67 5.01
C ILE A 45 -28.38 -3.16 4.89
N LEU A 46 -29.46 -2.66 5.50
CA LEU A 46 -29.85 -1.25 5.45
C LEU A 46 -30.06 -0.71 4.02
N GLY A 47 -30.52 -1.56 3.09
CA GLY A 47 -30.74 -1.17 1.69
C GLY A 47 -29.48 -1.13 0.83
N VAL A 48 -28.34 -1.62 1.35
CA VAL A 48 -27.08 -1.73 0.61
C VAL A 48 -26.65 -3.19 0.55
N ARG A 49 -26.20 -3.63 -0.62
CA ARG A 49 -25.71 -5.00 -0.80
C ARG A 49 -24.47 -5.24 0.07
N VAL A 50 -24.39 -6.41 0.68
CA VAL A 50 -23.32 -6.78 1.62
C VAL A 50 -21.93 -6.73 0.97
N VAL A 51 -21.81 -7.22 -0.28
CA VAL A 51 -20.53 -7.33 -0.97
C VAL A 51 -19.89 -5.96 -1.26
N PRO A 52 -20.58 -4.99 -1.90
CA PRO A 52 -20.00 -3.67 -2.10
C PRO A 52 -19.77 -2.91 -0.79
N LEU A 53 -20.61 -3.12 0.23
CA LEU A 53 -20.42 -2.49 1.54
C LEU A 53 -19.13 -2.99 2.21
N PHE A 54 -18.93 -4.31 2.26
CA PHE A 54 -17.72 -4.91 2.81
C PHE A 54 -16.49 -4.52 1.98
N GLY A 55 -16.58 -4.63 0.65
CA GLY A 55 -15.50 -4.25 -0.25
C GLY A 55 -15.09 -2.79 -0.07
N GLY A 56 -16.06 -1.87 0.03
CA GLY A 56 -15.82 -0.46 0.30
C GLY A 56 -15.13 -0.22 1.63
N ALA A 57 -15.57 -0.88 2.71
CA ALA A 57 -14.96 -0.75 4.03
C ALA A 57 -13.50 -1.23 4.06
N VAL A 58 -13.24 -2.41 3.49
CA VAL A 58 -11.88 -2.98 3.41
C VAL A 58 -10.97 -2.08 2.55
N THR A 59 -11.49 -1.54 1.45
CA THR A 59 -10.76 -0.61 0.59
C THR A 59 -10.40 0.69 1.30
N LEU A 60 -11.32 1.27 2.08
CA LEU A 60 -11.02 2.48 2.87
C LEU A 60 -9.89 2.25 3.85
N VAL A 61 -9.89 1.11 4.54
CA VAL A 61 -8.79 0.73 5.45
C VAL A 61 -7.48 0.55 4.69
N ALA A 62 -7.49 -0.16 3.57
CA ALA A 62 -6.29 -0.37 2.76
C ALA A 62 -5.73 0.95 2.21
N VAL A 63 -6.59 1.82 1.69
CA VAL A 63 -6.19 3.16 1.21
C VAL A 63 -5.57 3.99 2.32
N ALA A 64 -6.15 4.01 3.53
CA ALA A 64 -5.59 4.73 4.66
C ALA A 64 -4.18 4.22 5.01
N LEU A 65 -3.99 2.90 5.10
CA LEU A 65 -2.69 2.29 5.41
C LEU A 65 -1.64 2.55 4.31
N ILE A 66 -2.04 2.50 3.04
CA ILE A 66 -1.13 2.80 1.91
C ILE A 66 -0.77 4.29 1.90
N LEU A 67 -1.71 5.18 2.18
CA LEU A 67 -1.44 6.62 2.32
C LEU A 67 -0.47 6.91 3.45
N ASP A 68 -0.61 6.25 4.60
CA ASP A 68 0.33 6.37 5.71
C ASP A 68 1.74 5.92 5.29
N ALA A 69 1.85 4.77 4.61
CA ALA A 69 3.13 4.28 4.08
C ALA A 69 3.75 5.26 3.07
N LEU A 70 2.93 5.84 2.19
CA LEU A 70 3.34 6.82 1.19
C LEU A 70 3.84 8.11 1.83
N VAL A 71 3.10 8.65 2.80
CA VAL A 71 3.48 9.87 3.53
C VAL A 71 4.76 9.65 4.33
N LEU A 72 4.89 8.49 4.99
CA LEU A 72 6.09 8.13 5.73
C LEU A 72 7.32 8.05 4.82
N SER A 73 7.19 7.39 3.66
CA SER A 73 8.25 7.26 2.65
C SER A 73 8.64 8.64 2.10
N TYR A 74 7.65 9.48 1.81
CA TYR A 74 7.87 10.85 1.34
C TYR A 74 8.60 11.73 2.36
N ARG A 75 8.17 11.70 3.63
CA ARG A 75 8.82 12.45 4.71
C ARG A 75 10.26 11.99 4.93
N ARG A 76 10.52 10.68 4.87
CA ARG A 76 11.88 10.13 4.97
C ARG A 76 12.74 10.58 3.80
N TRP A 77 12.22 10.51 2.58
CA TRP A 77 12.95 10.97 1.40
C TRP A 77 13.32 12.45 1.47
N ARG A 78 12.40 13.32 1.92
CA ARG A 78 12.66 14.75 2.08
C ARG A 78 13.56 15.09 3.28
N GLY A 79 13.52 14.29 4.33
CA GLY A 79 14.32 14.51 5.53
C GLY A 79 15.79 14.09 5.41
N ILE A 80 16.17 13.34 4.37
CA ILE A 80 17.55 12.94 4.11
C ILE A 80 18.22 14.07 3.31
N PRO A 81 19.27 14.76 3.85
CA PRO A 81 19.95 15.82 3.14
C PRO A 81 20.51 15.32 1.80
N TRP A 82 20.26 16.06 0.74
CA TRP A 82 20.89 15.78 -0.54
C TRP A 82 22.24 16.51 -0.57
N ASP A 83 23.29 15.79 -0.30
CA ASP A 83 24.65 16.28 -0.44
C ASP A 83 25.07 16.14 -1.92
N GLY A 84 24.34 16.86 -2.78
CA GLY A 84 24.54 16.87 -4.23
C GLY A 84 25.77 17.68 -4.63
N ARG A 85 26.94 17.36 -4.08
CA ARG A 85 28.21 17.86 -4.62
C ARG A 85 28.62 16.99 -5.80
N PRO A 86 28.70 17.55 -7.02
CA PRO A 86 29.44 16.90 -8.09
C PRO A 86 30.92 17.02 -7.77
N GLY A 87 31.47 16.08 -7.03
CA GLY A 87 32.89 15.95 -6.71
C GLY A 87 33.38 14.57 -7.06
N PRO A 88 34.71 14.38 -7.26
CA PRO A 88 35.28 13.06 -7.45
C PRO A 88 34.88 12.19 -6.26
N LEU A 89 34.43 10.97 -6.57
CA LEU A 89 33.99 9.95 -5.61
C LEU A 89 34.96 9.90 -4.41
N PRO A 90 34.52 10.25 -3.19
CA PRO A 90 35.35 10.03 -2.02
C PRO A 90 35.56 8.52 -1.82
N PRO A 91 36.73 8.11 -1.34
CA PRO A 91 37.00 6.72 -1.06
C PRO A 91 36.07 6.28 0.09
N HIS A 92 35.24 5.30 -0.21
CA HIS A 92 34.51 4.43 0.71
C HIS A 92 34.16 5.00 2.10
N ASP A 93 32.90 5.20 2.42
CA ASP A 93 32.18 4.65 3.57
C ASP A 93 30.88 5.36 3.97
N ASP A 94 30.80 6.71 4.03
CA ASP A 94 29.59 7.34 4.61
C ASP A 94 28.54 7.80 3.58
N ASN A 95 28.93 8.14 2.37
CA ASN A 95 28.03 8.59 1.31
C ASN A 95 27.17 7.45 0.71
N ASP A 96 27.67 6.22 0.74
CA ASP A 96 26.96 5.06 0.17
C ASP A 96 25.72 4.70 1.00
N VAL A 97 25.81 4.74 2.33
CA VAL A 97 24.68 4.44 3.24
C VAL A 97 23.56 5.47 3.11
N THR A 98 23.91 6.76 3.02
CA THR A 98 22.94 7.86 2.89
C THR A 98 22.25 7.81 1.52
N SER A 99 23.00 7.56 0.47
CA SER A 99 22.49 7.39 -0.90
C SER A 99 21.54 6.19 -1.00
N ARG A 100 21.91 5.04 -0.41
CA ARG A 100 21.07 3.85 -0.33
C ARG A 100 19.77 4.09 0.42
N ARG A 101 19.82 4.75 1.58
CA ARG A 101 18.62 5.08 2.37
C ARG A 101 17.67 6.00 1.61
N ARG A 102 18.23 7.00 0.93
CA ARG A 102 17.44 7.90 0.08
C ARG A 102 16.78 7.19 -1.09
N PHE A 103 17.52 6.32 -1.77
CA PHE A 103 16.98 5.50 -2.85
C PHE A 103 15.85 4.58 -2.37
N MET A 104 16.03 3.92 -1.22
CA MET A 104 14.99 3.07 -0.64
C MET A 104 13.73 3.87 -0.25
N ALA A 105 13.89 5.06 0.31
CA ALA A 105 12.76 5.93 0.65
C ALA A 105 11.99 6.37 -0.61
N TYR A 106 12.70 6.70 -1.69
CA TYR A 106 12.10 7.04 -2.98
C TYR A 106 11.39 5.85 -3.63
N ALA A 107 12.04 4.68 -3.63
CA ALA A 107 11.43 3.44 -4.13
C ALA A 107 10.16 3.07 -3.34
N GLY A 108 10.18 3.19 -2.01
CA GLY A 108 9.00 2.98 -1.17
C GLY A 108 7.86 3.95 -1.47
N PHE A 109 8.17 5.20 -1.76
CA PHE A 109 7.20 6.19 -2.20
C PHE A 109 6.54 5.80 -3.53
N LEU A 110 7.32 5.43 -4.54
CA LEU A 110 6.81 5.01 -5.85
C LEU A 110 5.97 3.73 -5.76
N LEU A 111 6.45 2.73 -5.02
CA LEU A 111 5.74 1.46 -4.84
C LEU A 111 4.42 1.64 -4.08
N SER A 112 4.40 2.49 -3.06
CA SER A 112 3.16 2.83 -2.35
C SER A 112 2.18 3.61 -3.23
N GLY A 113 2.67 4.48 -4.10
CA GLY A 113 1.86 5.18 -5.09
C GLY A 113 1.22 4.22 -6.10
N LEU A 114 1.98 3.27 -6.62
CA LEU A 114 1.47 2.22 -7.51
C LEU A 114 0.45 1.32 -6.80
N ALA A 115 0.74 0.92 -5.56
CA ALA A 115 -0.18 0.14 -4.75
C ALA A 115 -1.51 0.86 -4.51
N LEU A 116 -1.49 2.18 -4.31
CA LEU A 116 -2.70 2.99 -4.16
C LEU A 116 -3.56 2.97 -5.44
N ILE A 117 -2.94 3.18 -6.59
CA ILE A 117 -3.62 3.14 -7.90
C ILE A 117 -4.21 1.76 -8.14
N ALA A 118 -3.45 0.69 -7.88
CA ALA A 118 -3.92 -0.68 -8.04
C ALA A 118 -5.11 -1.00 -7.13
N THR A 119 -5.07 -0.59 -5.87
CA THR A 119 -6.16 -0.78 -4.90
C THR A 119 -7.46 -0.12 -5.37
N ILE A 120 -7.39 1.11 -5.87
CA ILE A 120 -8.57 1.82 -6.41
C ILE A 120 -9.09 1.10 -7.65
N TRP A 121 -8.19 0.72 -8.58
CA TRP A 121 -8.56 0.07 -9.83
C TRP A 121 -9.25 -1.28 -9.62
N GLU A 122 -8.76 -2.09 -8.68
CA GLU A 122 -9.35 -3.40 -8.36
C GLU A 122 -10.72 -3.30 -7.70
N THR A 123 -10.98 -2.22 -6.97
CA THR A 123 -12.26 -2.03 -6.27
C THR A 123 -13.39 -1.62 -7.21
N LEU A 124 -13.07 -0.95 -8.34
CA LEU A 124 -14.07 -0.48 -9.29
C LEU A 124 -15.00 -1.58 -9.81
N PRO A 125 -14.49 -2.74 -10.27
CA PRO A 125 -15.37 -3.82 -10.73
C PRO A 125 -16.32 -4.34 -9.64
N ILE A 126 -15.86 -4.44 -8.42
CA ILE A 126 -16.67 -4.95 -7.29
C ILE A 126 -17.80 -4.00 -6.96
N VAL A 127 -17.58 -2.69 -7.07
CA VAL A 127 -18.61 -1.67 -6.78
C VAL A 127 -19.60 -1.53 -7.91
N PHE A 128 -19.14 -1.60 -9.18
CA PHE A 128 -19.98 -1.31 -10.34
C PHE A 128 -20.57 -2.54 -11.03
N PHE A 129 -19.87 -3.68 -11.00
CA PHE A 129 -20.20 -4.88 -11.73
C PHE A 129 -20.37 -6.12 -10.84
N ALA A 130 -20.74 -5.91 -9.58
CA ALA A 130 -20.91 -7.01 -8.63
C ALA A 130 -22.02 -7.99 -9.07
N THR A 131 -21.65 -8.94 -9.92
CA THR A 131 -22.48 -10.07 -10.38
C THR A 131 -21.68 -11.36 -10.26
N CYS A 132 -22.35 -12.43 -9.87
CA CYS A 132 -21.76 -13.78 -9.81
C CYS A 132 -21.96 -14.57 -11.13
N GLU A 133 -21.99 -13.89 -12.28
CA GLU A 133 -22.11 -14.51 -13.60
C GLU A 133 -20.75 -14.87 -14.18
#